data_d296c4693e53ae930a9da6c3532a637b
#
_entry.id   d296c4693e53ae930a9da6c3532a637b
#
_cell.length_a   1.000
_cell.length_b   1.000
_cell.length_c   1.000
_cell.angle_alpha   90.00
_cell.angle_beta   90.00
_cell.angle_gamma   90.00
#
_symmetry.space_group_name_H-M   'P 1'
#
loop_
_entity.id
_entity.type
_entity.pdbx_description
1 polymer ?
#
loop_
_entity_poly.entity_id
_entity_poly.type
_entity_poly.pdbx_seq_one_letter_code
_entity_poly.pdbx_strand_id
1 'polypeptide(L)'
;MKRMEKDAMIRPTSEAKGYLDHLKKQSVFRRLVDAYAFAAAFAMNQGMDISTVSLKGRYDLTDVGTLDEEVRLALEAGAAVLAKRNGLELTDSSSVIDIVTKYAEAGLPALKERWSGKSGLQIQNDIQKILSDSAQL
;
A
#
# COMPACT_ATOMS: atom_id res chain seq x y z
N MET A 1 -14.41 -8.18 -11.73
CA MET A 1 -13.37 -7.35 -11.09
C MET A 1 -12.08 -7.46 -11.88
N LYS A 2 -11.51 -6.35 -12.25
CA LYS A 2 -10.20 -6.35 -12.90
C LYS A 2 -9.10 -6.69 -11.90
N ARG A 3 -8.09 -7.43 -12.35
CA ARG A 3 -6.99 -7.88 -11.53
C ARG A 3 -5.67 -7.33 -12.06
N MET A 4 -4.66 -7.25 -11.18
CA MET A 4 -3.30 -6.89 -11.58
C MET A 4 -2.64 -8.09 -12.26
N GLU A 5 -1.81 -7.83 -13.28
CA GLU A 5 -1.00 -8.88 -13.88
C GLU A 5 0.10 -9.31 -12.90
N LYS A 6 0.34 -10.63 -12.78
CA LYS A 6 1.36 -11.17 -11.86
C LYS A 6 2.77 -10.70 -12.18
N ASP A 7 3.06 -10.50 -13.46
CA ASP A 7 4.37 -10.06 -13.92
C ASP A 7 4.51 -8.54 -14.01
N ALA A 8 3.46 -7.79 -13.65
CA ALA A 8 3.55 -6.35 -13.59
C ALA A 8 4.45 -5.92 -12.44
N MET A 9 5.21 -4.86 -12.64
CA MET A 9 6.16 -4.36 -11.67
C MET A 9 5.49 -3.38 -10.71
N ILE A 10 5.70 -3.59 -9.41
CA ILE A 10 5.34 -2.63 -8.37
C ILE A 10 6.44 -1.57 -8.33
N ARG A 11 6.05 -0.29 -8.49
CA ARG A 11 6.99 0.82 -8.63
C ARG A 11 6.70 1.94 -7.65
N PRO A 12 7.31 1.88 -6.45
CA PRO A 12 7.24 3.00 -5.51
C PRO A 12 8.00 4.22 -6.03
N THR A 13 7.71 5.39 -5.46
CA THR A 13 8.51 6.57 -5.70
C THR A 13 9.83 6.49 -4.93
N SER A 14 10.83 7.26 -5.34
CA SER A 14 12.10 7.32 -4.61
C SER A 14 11.93 7.89 -3.20
N GLU A 15 10.95 8.77 -2.99
CA GLU A 15 10.60 9.29 -1.66
C GLU A 15 10.08 8.16 -0.76
N ALA A 16 9.19 7.32 -1.28
CA ALA A 16 8.65 6.17 -0.54
C ALA A 16 9.75 5.19 -0.14
N LYS A 17 10.75 4.99 -1.01
CA LYS A 17 11.84 4.05 -0.77
C LYS A 17 12.57 4.30 0.53
N GLY A 18 12.86 5.56 0.83
CA GLY A 18 13.57 5.92 2.05
C GLY A 18 12.87 5.41 3.30
N TYR A 19 11.56 5.59 3.37
CA TYR A 19 10.78 5.11 4.50
C TYR A 19 10.62 3.59 4.52
N LEU A 20 10.44 2.97 3.35
CA LEU A 20 10.39 1.51 3.25
C LEU A 20 11.68 0.87 3.75
N ASP A 21 12.83 1.41 3.37
CA ASP A 21 14.13 0.95 3.84
C ASP A 21 14.27 1.10 5.35
N HIS A 22 13.77 2.20 5.90
CA HIS A 22 13.77 2.45 7.34
C HIS A 22 12.96 1.37 8.09
N LEU A 23 11.76 1.06 7.60
CA LEU A 23 10.91 0.03 8.20
C LEU A 23 11.56 -1.35 8.15
N LYS A 24 12.21 -1.69 7.05
CA LYS A 24 12.94 -2.96 6.94
C LYS A 24 14.12 -3.01 7.90
N LYS A 25 14.86 -1.92 8.03
CA LYS A 25 16.01 -1.81 8.96
C LYS A 25 15.59 -2.01 10.41
N GLN A 26 14.40 -1.55 10.77
CA GLN A 26 13.84 -1.73 12.11
C GLN A 26 13.17 -3.09 12.31
N SER A 27 13.26 -3.98 11.33
CA SER A 27 12.69 -5.33 11.37
C SER A 27 11.17 -5.35 11.54
N VAL A 28 10.48 -4.29 11.12
CA VAL A 28 9.02 -4.23 11.17
C VAL A 28 8.42 -5.13 10.11
N PHE A 29 9.01 -5.14 8.91
CA PHE A 29 8.58 -5.97 7.79
C PHE A 29 9.78 -6.72 7.23
N ARG A 30 9.56 -7.98 6.82
CA ARG A 30 10.61 -8.80 6.23
C ARG A 30 10.95 -8.34 4.81
N ARG A 31 9.95 -7.92 4.04
CA ARG A 31 10.11 -7.49 2.65
C ARG A 31 9.55 -6.09 2.48
N LEU A 32 10.20 -5.31 1.63
CA LEU A 32 9.74 -3.95 1.31
C LEU A 32 8.33 -3.97 0.71
N VAL A 33 8.02 -4.97 -0.12
CA VAL A 33 6.71 -5.08 -0.75
C VAL A 33 5.58 -5.28 0.27
N ASP A 34 5.86 -5.98 1.37
CA ASP A 34 4.87 -6.17 2.43
C ASP A 34 4.53 -4.85 3.11
N ALA A 35 5.54 -4.02 3.36
CA ALA A 35 5.33 -2.69 3.92
C ALA A 35 4.51 -1.81 2.96
N TYR A 36 4.82 -1.88 1.68
CA TYR A 36 4.12 -1.11 0.65
C TYR A 36 2.66 -1.54 0.53
N ALA A 37 2.41 -2.86 0.52
CA ALA A 37 1.05 -3.41 0.49
C ALA A 37 0.25 -3.03 1.74
N PHE A 38 0.90 -3.08 2.92
CA PHE A 38 0.24 -2.66 4.17
C PHE A 38 -0.16 -1.18 4.10
N ALA A 39 0.72 -0.33 3.59
CA ALA A 39 0.42 1.09 3.44
C ALA A 39 -0.78 1.32 2.51
N ALA A 40 -0.86 0.57 1.39
CA ALA A 40 -2.00 0.65 0.48
C ALA A 40 -3.30 0.25 1.18
N ALA A 41 -3.30 -0.87 1.88
CA ALA A 41 -4.47 -1.35 2.61
C ALA A 41 -4.90 -0.37 3.71
N PHE A 42 -3.93 0.18 4.44
CA PHE A 42 -4.20 1.20 5.46
C PHE A 42 -4.89 2.43 4.86
N ALA A 43 -4.34 2.96 3.76
CA ALA A 43 -4.90 4.14 3.10
C ALA A 43 -6.31 3.88 2.56
N MET A 44 -6.53 2.69 1.98
CA MET A 44 -7.87 2.29 1.50
C MET A 44 -8.86 2.24 2.64
N ASN A 45 -8.48 1.63 3.77
CA ASN A 45 -9.36 1.50 4.93
C ASN A 45 -9.68 2.85 5.56
N GLN A 46 -8.75 3.79 5.51
CA GLN A 46 -8.96 5.16 6.00
C GLN A 46 -9.73 6.04 5.02
N GLY A 47 -9.98 5.56 3.81
CA GLY A 47 -10.64 6.36 2.78
C GLY A 47 -9.83 7.58 2.35
N MET A 48 -8.51 7.46 2.31
CA MET A 48 -7.63 8.58 1.99
C MET A 48 -7.85 9.08 0.55
N ASP A 49 -7.74 10.38 0.37
CA ASP A 49 -7.83 11.01 -0.94
C ASP A 49 -6.53 10.79 -1.71
N ILE A 50 -6.62 10.21 -2.91
CA ILE A 50 -5.46 9.95 -3.77
C ILE A 50 -5.41 10.89 -4.99
N SER A 51 -6.31 11.87 -5.08
CA SER A 51 -6.41 12.74 -6.26
C SER A 51 -5.15 13.59 -6.50
N THR A 52 -4.39 13.89 -5.45
CA THR A 52 -3.18 14.71 -5.52
C THR A 52 -1.89 13.90 -5.48
N VAL A 53 -1.98 12.58 -5.42
CA VAL A 53 -0.79 11.73 -5.34
C VAL A 53 -0.03 11.75 -6.66
N SER A 54 1.27 12.05 -6.60
CA SER A 54 2.18 12.03 -7.75
C SER A 54 2.97 10.73 -7.77
N LEU A 55 3.07 10.12 -8.94
CA LEU A 55 3.85 8.90 -9.14
C LEU A 55 5.16 9.19 -9.90
N LYS A 56 5.82 10.29 -9.59
CA LYS A 56 7.08 10.68 -10.20
C LYS A 56 8.27 9.99 -9.53
N GLY A 57 9.31 9.71 -10.33
CA GLY A 57 10.56 9.17 -9.79
C GLY A 57 10.44 7.74 -9.29
N ARG A 58 9.66 6.92 -9.99
CA ARG A 58 9.43 5.53 -9.58
C ARG A 58 10.61 4.63 -9.94
N TYR A 59 10.81 3.61 -9.13
CA TYR A 59 11.83 2.57 -9.35
C TYR A 59 11.19 1.19 -9.24
N ASP A 60 11.84 0.18 -9.84
CA ASP A 60 11.34 -1.20 -9.82
C ASP A 60 11.59 -1.82 -8.44
N LEU A 61 10.53 -2.29 -7.77
CA LEU A 61 10.63 -2.97 -6.50
C LEU A 61 10.60 -4.48 -6.68
N THR A 62 9.49 -5.02 -7.16
CA THR A 62 9.28 -6.44 -7.37
C THR A 62 7.99 -6.66 -8.17
N ASP A 63 7.79 -7.86 -8.67
CA ASP A 63 6.56 -8.24 -9.38
C ASP A 63 5.37 -8.33 -8.43
N VAL A 64 4.18 -8.01 -8.94
CA VAL A 64 2.91 -8.21 -8.22
C VAL A 64 2.77 -9.64 -7.72
N GLY A 65 3.26 -10.61 -8.50
CA GLY A 65 3.18 -12.03 -8.16
C GLY A 65 3.94 -12.43 -6.89
N THR A 66 4.82 -11.57 -6.36
CA THR A 66 5.50 -11.85 -5.08
C THR A 66 4.59 -11.63 -3.87
N LEU A 67 3.48 -10.90 -4.05
CA LEU A 67 2.49 -10.76 -2.98
C LEU A 67 1.74 -12.09 -2.78
N ASP A 68 1.41 -12.39 -1.55
CA ASP A 68 0.53 -13.52 -1.25
C ASP A 68 -0.80 -13.31 -1.97
N GLU A 69 -1.39 -14.40 -2.45
CA GLU A 69 -2.64 -14.35 -3.23
C GLU A 69 -3.76 -13.63 -2.46
N GLU A 70 -3.87 -13.88 -1.16
CA GLU A 70 -4.91 -13.25 -0.33
C GLU A 70 -4.71 -11.75 -0.21
N VAL A 71 -3.46 -11.31 -0.07
CA VAL A 71 -3.12 -9.88 0.00
C VAL A 71 -3.42 -9.21 -1.33
N ARG A 72 -2.99 -9.84 -2.44
CA ARG A 72 -3.25 -9.31 -3.78
C ARG A 72 -4.74 -9.17 -4.04
N LEU A 73 -5.51 -10.21 -3.73
CA LEU A 73 -6.96 -10.19 -3.92
C LEU A 73 -7.63 -9.10 -3.09
N ALA A 74 -7.20 -8.91 -1.85
CA ALA A 74 -7.75 -7.87 -0.97
C ALA A 74 -7.47 -6.47 -1.52
N LEU A 75 -6.27 -6.23 -2.03
CA LEU A 75 -5.91 -4.93 -2.64
C LEU A 75 -6.72 -4.68 -3.92
N GLU A 76 -6.88 -5.69 -4.75
CA GLU A 76 -7.67 -5.59 -5.99
C GLU A 76 -9.14 -5.31 -5.68
N ALA A 77 -9.71 -6.00 -4.70
CA ALA A 77 -11.09 -5.79 -4.29
C ALA A 77 -11.29 -4.39 -3.71
N GLY A 78 -10.36 -3.93 -2.86
CA GLY A 78 -10.40 -2.58 -2.30
C GLY A 78 -10.31 -1.51 -3.38
N ALA A 79 -9.42 -1.69 -4.35
CA ALA A 79 -9.29 -0.77 -5.47
C ALA A 79 -10.58 -0.70 -6.29
N ALA A 80 -11.22 -1.84 -6.56
CA ALA A 80 -12.47 -1.89 -7.32
C ALA A 80 -13.60 -1.13 -6.60
N VAL A 81 -13.74 -1.35 -5.29
CA VAL A 81 -14.79 -0.69 -4.49
C VAL A 81 -14.57 0.82 -4.45
N LEU A 82 -13.34 1.25 -4.17
CA LEU A 82 -13.02 2.67 -4.03
C LEU A 82 -13.05 3.41 -5.36
N ALA A 83 -12.61 2.77 -6.45
CA ALA A 83 -12.70 3.35 -7.78
C ALA A 83 -14.15 3.61 -8.15
N LYS A 84 -15.03 2.64 -7.93
CA LYS A 84 -16.46 2.80 -8.19
C LYS A 84 -17.05 3.93 -7.37
N ARG A 85 -16.70 4.00 -6.08
CA ARG A 85 -17.19 5.02 -5.15
C ARG A 85 -16.75 6.42 -5.58
N ASN A 86 -15.56 6.54 -6.16
CA ASN A 86 -14.97 7.81 -6.59
C ASN A 86 -15.21 8.13 -8.08
N GLY A 87 -16.04 7.34 -8.76
CA GLY A 87 -16.37 7.56 -10.16
C GLY A 87 -15.22 7.27 -11.13
N LEU A 88 -14.25 6.47 -10.71
CA LEU A 88 -13.13 6.06 -11.56
C LEU A 88 -13.42 4.72 -12.21
N GLU A 89 -13.01 4.57 -13.47
CA GLU A 89 -13.11 3.31 -14.18
C GLU A 89 -11.78 2.57 -14.17
N LEU A 90 -11.84 1.28 -13.80
CA LEU A 90 -10.70 0.39 -13.93
C LEU A 90 -10.83 -0.37 -15.25
N THR A 91 -10.24 0.19 -16.29
CA THR A 91 -10.41 -0.32 -17.66
C THR A 91 -9.50 -1.50 -17.98
N ASP A 92 -8.34 -1.57 -17.32
CA ASP A 92 -7.35 -2.61 -17.55
C ASP A 92 -6.54 -2.91 -16.28
N SER A 93 -5.64 -3.89 -16.37
CA SER A 93 -4.80 -4.29 -15.24
C SER A 93 -3.85 -3.18 -14.79
N SER A 94 -3.39 -2.34 -15.71
CA SER A 94 -2.48 -1.24 -15.35
C SER A 94 -3.19 -0.15 -14.56
N SER A 95 -4.47 0.09 -14.81
CA SER A 95 -5.24 1.05 -14.00
C SER A 95 -5.45 0.55 -12.58
N VAL A 96 -5.58 -0.76 -12.37
CA VAL A 96 -5.67 -1.35 -11.03
C VAL A 96 -4.39 -1.13 -10.27
N ILE A 97 -3.24 -1.44 -10.87
CA ILE A 97 -1.94 -1.28 -10.20
C ILE A 97 -1.65 0.20 -9.89
N ASP A 98 -2.06 1.10 -10.77
CA ASP A 98 -1.89 2.54 -10.52
C ASP A 98 -2.71 3.01 -9.32
N ILE A 99 -3.95 2.55 -9.19
CA ILE A 99 -4.79 2.89 -8.04
C ILE A 99 -4.18 2.34 -6.74
N VAL A 100 -3.78 1.07 -6.73
CA VAL A 100 -3.14 0.45 -5.55
C VAL A 100 -1.87 1.22 -5.18
N THR A 101 -1.06 1.57 -6.18
CA THR A 101 0.17 2.34 -5.97
C THR A 101 -0.12 3.71 -5.35
N LYS A 102 -1.13 4.41 -5.84
CA LYS A 102 -1.51 5.71 -5.28
C LYS A 102 -1.94 5.62 -3.82
N TYR A 103 -2.68 4.56 -3.45
CA TYR A 103 -3.04 4.34 -2.05
C TYR A 103 -1.82 4.04 -1.20
N ALA A 104 -0.88 3.24 -1.69
CA ALA A 104 0.36 2.99 -0.96
C ALA A 104 1.17 4.27 -0.75
N GLU A 105 1.29 5.09 -1.80
CA GLU A 105 2.01 6.37 -1.73
C GLU A 105 1.33 7.36 -0.80
N ALA A 106 0.01 7.35 -0.70
CA ALA A 106 -0.74 8.17 0.25
C ALA A 106 -0.59 7.65 1.68
N GLY A 107 -0.59 6.33 1.84
CA GLY A 107 -0.53 5.69 3.16
C GLY A 107 0.82 5.81 3.85
N LEU A 108 1.92 5.74 3.09
CA LEU A 108 3.26 5.79 3.68
C LEU A 108 3.55 7.06 4.46
N PRO A 109 3.29 8.27 3.95
CA PRO A 109 3.51 9.48 4.75
C PRO A 109 2.66 9.53 6.02
N ALA A 110 1.41 9.06 5.96
CA ALA A 110 0.53 9.01 7.12
C ALA A 110 1.06 8.05 8.18
N LEU A 111 1.56 6.88 7.77
CA LEU A 111 2.18 5.93 8.68
C LEU A 111 3.49 6.46 9.24
N LYS A 112 4.29 7.14 8.42
CA LYS A 112 5.53 7.75 8.87
C LYS A 112 5.28 8.75 10.00
N GLU A 113 4.26 9.58 9.86
CA GLU A 113 3.87 10.53 10.88
C GLU A 113 3.37 9.81 12.14
N ARG A 114 2.48 8.83 11.96
CA ARG A 114 1.91 8.05 13.06
C ARG A 114 2.97 7.30 13.86
N TRP A 115 4.00 6.78 13.18
CA TRP A 115 5.05 5.97 13.79
C TRP A 115 6.30 6.74 14.15
N SER A 116 6.28 8.06 14.01
CA SER A 116 7.42 8.92 14.33
C SER A 116 7.83 8.76 15.79
N GLY A 117 9.11 8.54 16.03
CA GLY A 117 9.65 8.35 17.37
C GLY A 117 9.40 6.98 17.99
N LYS A 118 8.74 6.07 17.29
CA LYS A 118 8.46 4.73 17.79
C LYS A 118 9.56 3.74 17.40
N SER A 119 9.85 2.80 18.31
CA SER A 119 10.73 1.68 18.03
C SER A 119 10.04 0.66 17.12
N GLY A 120 10.81 -0.27 16.55
CA GLY A 120 10.26 -1.36 15.73
C GLY A 120 9.19 -2.16 16.48
N LEU A 121 9.42 -2.47 17.76
CA LEU A 121 8.44 -3.20 18.57
C LEU A 121 7.16 -2.39 18.77
N GLN A 122 7.28 -1.10 19.06
CA GLN A 122 6.12 -0.23 19.22
C GLN A 122 5.31 -0.12 17.93
N ILE A 123 5.98 -0.07 16.78
CA ILE A 123 5.32 -0.06 15.46
C ILE A 123 4.58 -1.38 15.25
N GLN A 124 5.21 -2.54 15.56
CA GLN A 124 4.54 -3.84 15.44
C GLN A 124 3.29 -3.92 16.30
N ASN A 125 3.35 -3.39 17.53
CA ASN A 125 2.18 -3.35 18.40
C ASN A 125 1.08 -2.46 17.81
N ASP A 126 1.43 -1.34 17.20
CA ASP A 126 0.47 -0.46 16.55
C ASP A 126 -0.16 -1.10 15.30
N ILE A 127 0.61 -1.89 14.55
CA ILE A 127 0.08 -2.67 13.42
C ILE A 127 -1.02 -3.63 13.91
N GLN A 128 -0.79 -4.32 15.02
CA GLN A 128 -1.81 -5.19 15.61
C GLN A 128 -3.06 -4.42 15.98
N LYS A 129 -2.90 -3.23 16.54
CA LYS A 129 -4.03 -2.36 16.88
C LYS A 129 -4.80 -1.91 15.63
N ILE A 130 -4.10 -1.50 14.58
CA ILE A 130 -4.72 -1.12 13.30
C ILE A 130 -5.54 -2.28 12.74
N LEU A 131 -4.99 -3.49 12.75
CA LEU A 131 -5.68 -4.68 12.24
C LEU A 131 -6.92 -5.01 13.10
N SER A 132 -6.82 -4.89 14.41
CA SER A 132 -7.97 -5.12 15.31
C SER A 132 -9.08 -4.10 15.10
N ASP A 133 -8.73 -2.83 14.95
CA ASP A 133 -9.69 -1.75 14.70
C ASP A 133 -10.39 -1.96 13.35
N SER A 134 -9.65 -2.38 12.32
CA SER A 134 -10.22 -2.69 11.00
C SER A 134 -11.19 -3.86 11.05
N ALA A 135 -10.90 -4.89 11.86
CA ALA A 135 -11.75 -6.07 11.99
C ALA A 135 -13.08 -5.76 12.68
N GLN A 136 -13.18 -4.66 13.41
CA GLN A 136 -14.40 -4.25 14.10
C GLN A 136 -15.35 -3.43 13.21
N LEU A 137 -14.90 -3.08 12.04
CA LEU A 137 -15.72 -2.37 11.05
C LEU A 137 -16.51 -3.36 10.21
#